data_45e4cfa75fab892031aee1ea265fab5c
#
_entry.id   45e4cfa75fab892031aee1ea265fab5c
#
_cell.length_a   1.000
_cell.length_b   1.000
_cell.length_c   1.000
_cell.angle_alpha   90.00
_cell.angle_beta   90.00
_cell.angle_gamma   90.00
#
_symmetry.space_group_name_H-M   'P 1'
#
loop_
_entity.id
_entity.type
_entity.pdbx_description
1 polymer ?
#
loop_
_entity_poly.entity_id
_entity_poly.type
_entity_poly.pdbx_seq_one_letter_code
_entity_poly.pdbx_strand_id
1 'polypeptide(L)'
;MKNYIWAIPKTDQKTIYLTFDDGPIPEITEWVLNELREFNAKATFFCIGNNIEKHPDVFEAIVSAGHQVGNHTFQHVKGWKENLSVYKENVLATEKLLEVKLGYSPKIMRPPYGKIKCSQSKYLRKLGYKIVMWDVLSADFDTNTSAKECFSNVLKNVEDGSIVVFHDSVKAAENMKYALPKVLAHFSKEGFVFKKLNI
;
A
#
# COMPACT_ATOMS: atom_id res chain seq x y z
N MET A 1 -15.75 -13.02 -3.62
CA MET A 1 -15.03 -11.82 -3.14
C MET A 1 -15.14 -11.57 -1.63
N LYS A 2 -15.88 -12.38 -0.86
CA LYS A 2 -16.01 -12.24 0.62
C LYS A 2 -14.74 -12.40 1.47
N ASN A 3 -13.59 -12.63 0.86
CA ASN A 3 -12.35 -12.99 1.57
C ASN A 3 -11.22 -11.96 1.41
N TYR A 4 -11.49 -10.80 0.83
CA TYR A 4 -10.52 -9.72 0.64
C TYR A 4 -11.06 -8.45 1.29
N ILE A 5 -10.15 -7.62 1.79
CA ILE A 5 -10.49 -6.34 2.42
C ILE A 5 -10.37 -5.27 1.33
N TRP A 6 -11.49 -4.66 0.98
CA TRP A 6 -11.58 -3.61 -0.04
C TRP A 6 -11.72 -2.21 0.57
N ALA A 7 -12.38 -2.13 1.71
CA ALA A 7 -12.57 -0.93 2.51
C ALA A 7 -12.67 -1.34 3.98
N ILE A 8 -12.55 -0.40 4.89
CA ILE A 8 -12.74 -0.60 6.33
C ILE A 8 -14.16 -0.13 6.71
N PRO A 9 -14.85 -0.82 7.62
CA PRO A 9 -16.14 -0.36 8.10
C PRO A 9 -16.09 1.07 8.62
N LYS A 10 -17.12 1.86 8.32
CA LYS A 10 -17.24 3.25 8.78
C LYS A 10 -17.21 3.31 10.31
N THR A 11 -16.60 4.35 10.84
CA THR A 11 -16.48 4.62 12.26
C THR A 11 -17.07 6.00 12.59
N ASP A 12 -17.10 6.39 13.85
CA ASP A 12 -17.59 7.72 14.27
C ASP A 12 -16.69 8.87 13.74
N GLN A 13 -15.45 8.56 13.37
CA GLN A 13 -14.51 9.52 12.81
C GLN A 13 -14.28 9.22 11.34
N LYS A 14 -14.59 10.16 10.46
CA LYS A 14 -14.29 10.08 9.01
C LYS A 14 -12.84 9.72 8.79
N THR A 15 -12.56 8.55 8.25
CA THR A 15 -11.20 8.02 8.13
C THR A 15 -10.91 7.56 6.71
N ILE A 16 -9.72 7.92 6.21
CA ILE A 16 -9.16 7.43 4.95
C ILE A 16 -7.93 6.60 5.27
N TYR A 17 -7.79 5.46 4.58
CA TYR A 17 -6.62 4.59 4.67
C TYR A 17 -5.79 4.74 3.41
N LEU A 18 -4.81 5.64 3.45
CA LEU A 18 -3.84 5.77 2.36
C LEU A 18 -2.90 4.56 2.37
N THR A 19 -2.70 3.98 1.19
CA THR A 19 -1.78 2.86 1.01
C THR A 19 -0.86 3.13 -0.16
N PHE A 20 0.40 2.68 -0.04
CA PHE A 20 1.44 2.84 -1.05
C PHE A 20 1.99 1.47 -1.41
N ASP A 21 2.09 1.18 -2.71
CA ASP A 21 2.62 -0.06 -3.24
C ASP A 21 3.97 0.20 -3.92
N ASP A 22 4.81 -0.83 -4.05
CA ASP A 22 6.09 -0.90 -4.78
C ASP A 22 7.34 -0.45 -4.02
N GLY A 23 7.25 0.45 -3.07
CA GLY A 23 8.40 0.90 -2.26
C GLY A 23 9.08 -0.21 -1.43
N PRO A 24 10.10 0.15 -0.62
CA PRO A 24 10.68 1.49 -0.48
C PRO A 24 11.62 1.85 -1.64
N ILE A 25 11.57 3.10 -2.09
CA ILE A 25 12.47 3.64 -3.10
C ILE A 25 13.03 4.99 -2.60
N PRO A 26 14.37 5.18 -2.55
CA PRO A 26 14.99 6.43 -2.14
C PRO A 26 14.41 7.65 -2.87
N GLU A 27 14.41 8.80 -2.21
CA GLU A 27 13.87 10.07 -2.67
C GLU A 27 12.34 10.09 -2.88
N ILE A 28 11.74 8.96 -3.31
CA ILE A 28 10.30 8.89 -3.57
C ILE A 28 9.54 8.55 -2.29
N THR A 29 9.88 7.43 -1.66
CA THR A 29 9.26 7.02 -0.40
C THR A 29 9.53 8.06 0.70
N GLU A 30 10.74 8.60 0.78
CA GLU A 30 11.10 9.65 1.74
C GLU A 30 10.28 10.93 1.53
N TRP A 31 10.04 11.31 0.28
CA TRP A 31 9.17 12.42 -0.06
C TRP A 31 7.72 12.15 0.41
N VAL A 32 7.19 10.94 0.20
CA VAL A 32 5.86 10.54 0.72
C VAL A 32 5.80 10.64 2.24
N LEU A 33 6.83 10.17 2.95
CA LEU A 33 6.89 10.26 4.40
C LEU A 33 6.86 11.71 4.90
N ASN A 34 7.54 12.62 4.21
CA ASN A 34 7.51 14.04 4.52
C ASN A 34 6.11 14.64 4.31
N GLU A 35 5.45 14.36 3.18
CA GLU A 35 4.08 14.82 2.93
C GLU A 35 3.10 14.31 3.99
N LEU A 36 3.17 13.03 4.33
CA LEU A 36 2.32 12.45 5.38
C LEU A 36 2.54 13.11 6.75
N ARG A 37 3.78 13.46 7.08
CA ARG A 37 4.13 14.13 8.34
C ARG A 37 3.50 15.51 8.46
N GLU A 38 3.48 16.30 7.39
CA GLU A 38 2.88 17.64 7.37
C GLU A 38 1.39 17.63 7.75
N PHE A 39 0.70 16.53 7.46
CA PHE A 39 -0.73 16.36 7.77
C PHE A 39 -0.99 15.46 8.98
N ASN A 40 0.04 15.10 9.76
CA ASN A 40 -0.06 14.12 10.85
C ASN A 40 -0.74 12.82 10.41
N ALA A 41 -0.56 12.44 9.16
CA ALA A 41 -1.17 11.29 8.52
C ALA A 41 -0.37 10.01 8.78
N LYS A 42 -1.08 8.89 8.96
CA LYS A 42 -0.47 7.56 8.97
C LYS A 42 -0.98 6.75 7.79
N ALA A 43 -0.12 5.92 7.22
CA ALA A 43 -0.41 5.14 6.03
C ALA A 43 0.07 3.69 6.18
N THR A 44 -0.24 2.87 5.17
CA THR A 44 0.26 1.50 5.07
C THR A 44 1.04 1.33 3.78
N PHE A 45 2.25 0.80 3.87
CA PHE A 45 3.15 0.55 2.75
C PHE A 45 3.22 -0.95 2.46
N PHE A 46 2.79 -1.37 1.28
CA PHE A 46 2.97 -2.74 0.80
C PHE A 46 4.30 -2.83 0.06
N CYS A 47 5.32 -3.26 0.78
CA CYS A 47 6.71 -3.20 0.32
C CYS A 47 7.10 -4.43 -0.50
N ILE A 48 7.86 -4.21 -1.58
CA ILE A 48 8.54 -5.26 -2.33
C ILE A 48 9.76 -5.72 -1.55
N GLY A 49 9.89 -7.02 -1.29
CA GLY A 49 10.99 -7.57 -0.48
C GLY A 49 12.38 -7.21 -1.00
N ASN A 50 12.59 -7.29 -2.31
CA ASN A 50 13.84 -6.90 -2.96
C ASN A 50 14.18 -5.40 -2.74
N ASN A 51 13.19 -4.53 -2.63
CA ASN A 51 13.40 -3.12 -2.35
C ASN A 51 13.74 -2.88 -0.87
N ILE A 52 13.15 -3.66 0.04
CA ILE A 52 13.54 -3.64 1.46
C ILE A 52 15.01 -4.04 1.65
N GLU A 53 15.49 -5.07 0.92
CA GLU A 53 16.91 -5.48 0.97
C GLU A 53 17.84 -4.41 0.42
N LYS A 54 17.46 -3.76 -0.67
CA LYS A 54 18.27 -2.74 -1.32
C LYS A 54 18.32 -1.41 -0.56
N HIS A 55 17.23 -1.06 0.11
CA HIS A 55 17.04 0.24 0.75
C HIS A 55 16.56 0.08 2.20
N PRO A 56 17.36 -0.60 3.07
CA PRO A 56 16.97 -0.91 4.43
C PRO A 56 16.78 0.33 5.30
N ASP A 57 17.51 1.40 5.03
CA ASP A 57 17.41 2.70 5.68
C ASP A 57 16.06 3.40 5.40
N VAL A 58 15.62 3.37 4.14
CA VAL A 58 14.31 3.92 3.75
C VAL A 58 13.17 3.09 4.36
N PHE A 59 13.34 1.76 4.42
CA PHE A 59 12.38 0.90 5.12
C PHE A 59 12.30 1.23 6.61
N GLU A 60 13.42 1.43 7.28
CA GLU A 60 13.47 1.84 8.68
C GLU A 60 12.81 3.22 8.91
N ALA A 61 12.94 4.14 7.96
CA ALA A 61 12.24 5.42 8.02
C ALA A 61 10.72 5.26 8.01
N ILE A 62 10.17 4.36 7.17
CA ILE A 62 8.73 4.03 7.17
C ILE A 62 8.28 3.55 8.55
N VAL A 63 9.02 2.60 9.12
CA VAL A 63 8.69 1.98 10.41
C VAL A 63 8.80 2.99 11.55
N SER A 64 9.91 3.74 11.60
CA SER A 64 10.19 4.75 12.64
C SER A 64 9.19 5.90 12.62
N ALA A 65 8.65 6.25 11.43
CA ALA A 65 7.57 7.21 11.29
C ALA A 65 6.21 6.67 11.77
N GLY A 66 6.14 5.42 12.22
CA GLY A 66 4.95 4.79 12.81
C GLY A 66 3.90 4.32 11.78
N HIS A 67 4.28 4.20 10.52
CA HIS A 67 3.41 3.63 9.49
C HIS A 67 3.27 2.11 9.64
N GLN A 68 2.28 1.52 8.98
CA GLN A 68 2.14 0.07 8.86
C GLN A 68 2.88 -0.40 7.61
N VAL A 69 3.47 -1.59 7.67
CA VAL A 69 4.05 -2.25 6.50
C VAL A 69 3.33 -3.56 6.22
N GLY A 70 3.28 -3.95 4.95
CA GLY A 70 2.70 -5.18 4.46
C GLY A 70 3.54 -5.79 3.35
N ASN A 71 3.21 -7.02 2.99
CA ASN A 71 3.92 -7.82 2.00
C ASN A 71 3.40 -7.53 0.58
N HIS A 72 4.31 -7.20 -0.35
CA HIS A 72 3.99 -7.02 -1.78
C HIS A 72 4.76 -7.99 -2.69
N THR A 73 5.04 -9.20 -2.18
CA THR A 73 5.94 -10.22 -2.75
C THR A 73 7.40 -9.77 -2.82
N PHE A 74 8.32 -10.69 -3.07
CA PHE A 74 9.75 -10.37 -3.07
C PHE A 74 10.19 -9.67 -4.37
N GLN A 75 9.67 -10.12 -5.52
CA GLN A 75 10.04 -9.64 -6.86
C GLN A 75 8.86 -9.05 -7.64
N HIS A 76 7.81 -8.59 -6.97
CA HIS A 76 6.62 -8.04 -7.63
C HIS A 76 6.04 -8.96 -8.71
N VAL A 77 5.95 -10.26 -8.39
CA VAL A 77 5.59 -11.32 -9.36
C VAL A 77 4.14 -11.23 -9.83
N LYS A 78 3.92 -11.55 -11.10
CA LYS A 78 2.58 -11.63 -11.71
C LYS A 78 1.89 -12.93 -11.26
N GLY A 79 1.22 -12.93 -10.10
CA GLY A 79 0.65 -14.12 -9.48
C GLY A 79 -0.16 -15.00 -10.45
N TRP A 80 -0.90 -14.40 -11.40
CA TRP A 80 -1.68 -15.17 -12.39
C TRP A 80 -0.82 -15.92 -13.43
N LYS A 81 0.44 -15.54 -13.60
CA LYS A 81 1.40 -16.23 -14.46
C LYS A 81 2.18 -17.32 -13.72
N GLU A 82 2.35 -17.17 -12.40
CA GLU A 82 3.16 -18.05 -11.57
C GLU A 82 2.38 -19.27 -11.08
N ASN A 83 3.06 -20.39 -10.91
CA ASN A 83 2.54 -21.53 -10.17
C ASN A 83 2.51 -21.23 -8.65
N LEU A 84 1.86 -22.11 -7.87
CA LEU A 84 1.70 -21.91 -6.45
C LEU A 84 3.04 -21.90 -5.70
N SER A 85 4.01 -22.74 -6.11
CA SER A 85 5.31 -22.83 -5.42
C SER A 85 6.08 -21.53 -5.52
N VAL A 86 6.28 -21.03 -6.74
CA VAL A 86 7.00 -19.77 -7.01
C VAL A 86 6.33 -18.59 -6.29
N TYR A 87 4.99 -18.53 -6.32
CA TYR A 87 4.27 -17.46 -5.62
C TYR A 87 4.45 -17.52 -4.09
N LYS A 88 4.37 -18.75 -3.52
CA LYS A 88 4.66 -18.99 -2.09
C LYS A 88 6.06 -18.52 -1.69
N GLU A 89 7.07 -18.96 -2.43
CA GLU A 89 8.47 -18.60 -2.17
C GLU A 89 8.66 -17.09 -2.13
N ASN A 90 8.07 -16.37 -3.09
CA ASN A 90 8.12 -14.91 -3.13
C ASN A 90 7.46 -14.24 -1.92
N VAL A 91 6.30 -14.72 -1.49
CA VAL A 91 5.61 -14.18 -0.31
C VAL A 91 6.37 -14.50 0.96
N LEU A 92 6.82 -15.76 1.12
CA LEU A 92 7.53 -16.20 2.33
C LEU A 92 8.93 -15.58 2.47
N ALA A 93 9.62 -15.32 1.36
CA ALA A 93 10.90 -14.57 1.38
C ALA A 93 10.71 -13.16 1.94
N THR A 94 9.69 -12.43 1.47
CA THR A 94 9.36 -11.12 2.03
C THR A 94 8.91 -11.21 3.48
N GLU A 95 8.11 -12.21 3.85
CA GLU A 95 7.67 -12.42 5.23
C GLU A 95 8.86 -12.58 6.17
N LYS A 96 9.80 -13.46 5.82
CA LYS A 96 11.02 -13.69 6.63
C LYS A 96 11.83 -12.40 6.82
N LEU A 97 11.93 -11.59 5.76
CA LEU A 97 12.62 -10.30 5.83
C LEU A 97 11.89 -9.34 6.77
N LEU A 98 10.57 -9.25 6.68
CA LEU A 98 9.75 -8.43 7.58
C LEU A 98 9.87 -8.91 9.03
N GLU A 99 9.85 -10.23 9.29
CA GLU A 99 10.04 -10.78 10.63
C GLU A 99 11.40 -10.41 11.23
N VAL A 100 12.46 -10.48 10.44
CA VAL A 100 13.81 -10.09 10.90
C VAL A 100 13.87 -8.58 11.22
N LYS A 101 13.24 -7.74 10.40
CA LYS A 101 13.29 -6.29 10.54
C LYS A 101 12.36 -5.73 11.63
N LEU A 102 11.22 -6.37 11.85
CA LEU A 102 10.16 -5.87 12.74
C LEU A 102 10.08 -6.65 14.05
N GLY A 103 10.64 -7.85 14.12
CA GLY A 103 10.42 -8.78 15.23
C GLY A 103 9.08 -9.54 15.19
N TYR A 104 8.27 -9.31 14.16
CA TYR A 104 6.98 -9.99 13.94
C TYR A 104 6.59 -9.98 12.46
N SER A 105 5.67 -10.90 12.05
CA SER A 105 5.07 -10.86 10.72
C SER A 105 3.72 -10.12 10.75
N PRO A 106 3.54 -9.04 9.99
CA PRO A 106 2.29 -8.27 9.99
C PRO A 106 1.09 -9.04 9.40
N LYS A 107 1.30 -10.14 8.69
CA LYS A 107 0.28 -11.01 8.06
C LYS A 107 -0.76 -10.25 7.23
N ILE A 108 -0.40 -9.09 6.69
CA ILE A 108 -1.17 -8.37 5.68
C ILE A 108 -0.37 -8.37 4.37
N MET A 109 -1.07 -8.58 3.26
CA MET A 109 -0.45 -8.52 1.95
C MET A 109 -1.37 -7.94 0.91
N ARG A 110 -0.80 -7.32 -0.09
CA ARG A 110 -1.48 -6.94 -1.31
C ARG A 110 -0.84 -7.65 -2.50
N PRO A 111 -1.61 -8.39 -3.32
CA PRO A 111 -1.04 -9.04 -4.48
C PRO A 111 -0.65 -8.00 -5.54
N PRO A 112 0.53 -8.09 -6.16
CA PRO A 112 0.90 -7.24 -7.27
C PRO A 112 -0.19 -7.17 -8.35
N TYR A 113 -0.42 -5.98 -8.87
CA TYR A 113 -1.47 -5.69 -9.87
C TYR A 113 -2.91 -5.97 -9.40
N GLY A 114 -3.16 -6.20 -8.11
CA GLY A 114 -4.46 -6.60 -7.59
C GLY A 114 -4.93 -7.99 -8.07
N LYS A 115 -4.03 -8.85 -8.57
CA LYS A 115 -4.38 -10.13 -9.19
C LYS A 115 -3.71 -11.30 -8.50
N ILE A 116 -4.55 -12.26 -8.07
CA ILE A 116 -4.11 -13.47 -7.36
C ILE A 116 -4.98 -14.66 -7.77
N LYS A 117 -4.39 -15.86 -7.94
CA LYS A 117 -5.14 -17.10 -8.17
C LYS A 117 -5.86 -17.57 -6.90
N CYS A 118 -7.00 -18.24 -7.07
CA CYS A 118 -7.75 -18.80 -5.93
C CYS A 118 -6.91 -19.75 -5.06
N SER A 119 -6.04 -20.56 -5.67
CA SER A 119 -5.14 -21.48 -4.95
C SER A 119 -4.13 -20.73 -4.09
N GLN A 120 -3.52 -19.67 -4.62
CA GLN A 120 -2.59 -18.80 -3.92
C GLN A 120 -3.26 -18.09 -2.74
N SER A 121 -4.41 -17.47 -3.00
CA SER A 121 -5.22 -16.80 -1.97
C SER A 121 -5.64 -17.76 -0.85
N LYS A 122 -6.14 -18.95 -1.20
CA LYS A 122 -6.53 -19.97 -0.20
C LYS A 122 -5.35 -20.40 0.65
N TYR A 123 -4.17 -20.60 0.05
CA TYR A 123 -2.96 -20.94 0.76
C TYR A 123 -2.54 -19.84 1.75
N LEU A 124 -2.44 -18.59 1.31
CA LEU A 124 -2.00 -17.49 2.15
C LEU A 124 -2.96 -17.22 3.33
N ARG A 125 -4.27 -17.31 3.09
CA ARG A 125 -5.25 -17.18 4.16
C ARG A 125 -5.15 -18.31 5.22
N LYS A 126 -4.75 -19.53 4.82
CA LYS A 126 -4.45 -20.60 5.78
C LYS A 126 -3.22 -20.30 6.65
N LEU A 127 -2.29 -19.47 6.17
CA LEU A 127 -1.15 -18.96 6.92
C LEU A 127 -1.48 -17.73 7.78
N GLY A 128 -2.75 -17.33 7.85
CA GLY A 128 -3.20 -16.16 8.60
C GLY A 128 -3.14 -14.84 7.85
N TYR A 129 -2.77 -14.81 6.57
CA TYR A 129 -2.72 -13.57 5.80
C TYR A 129 -4.09 -12.99 5.54
N LYS A 130 -4.22 -11.69 5.79
CA LYS A 130 -5.31 -10.85 5.30
C LYS A 130 -4.90 -10.24 3.95
N ILE A 131 -5.71 -10.45 2.92
CA ILE A 131 -5.46 -9.93 1.58
C ILE A 131 -6.18 -8.60 1.44
N VAL A 132 -5.41 -7.54 1.30
CA VAL A 132 -5.89 -6.17 1.21
C VAL A 132 -5.92 -5.72 -0.24
N MET A 133 -7.04 -5.21 -0.66
CA MET A 133 -7.27 -4.58 -1.96
C MET A 133 -7.45 -3.06 -1.77
N TRP A 134 -8.22 -2.43 -2.61
CA TRP A 134 -8.60 -1.02 -2.54
C TRP A 134 -9.98 -0.82 -3.18
N ASP A 135 -10.73 0.14 -2.71
CA ASP A 135 -11.95 0.63 -3.33
C ASP A 135 -11.69 1.89 -4.17
N VAL A 136 -10.60 2.64 -3.87
CA VAL A 136 -10.23 3.85 -4.60
C VAL A 136 -8.85 3.71 -5.23
N LEU A 137 -8.81 3.76 -6.57
CA LEU A 137 -7.60 3.73 -7.39
C LEU A 137 -7.24 5.13 -7.84
N SER A 138 -6.07 5.63 -7.45
CA SER A 138 -5.52 6.90 -7.96
C SER A 138 -5.19 6.83 -9.46
N ALA A 139 -4.75 5.66 -9.93
CA ALA A 139 -4.20 5.42 -11.27
C ALA A 139 -2.90 6.18 -11.56
N ASP A 140 -2.14 6.54 -10.53
CA ASP A 140 -0.88 7.28 -10.62
C ASP A 140 0.21 6.56 -11.43
N PHE A 141 0.17 5.24 -11.48
CA PHE A 141 1.08 4.40 -12.28
C PHE A 141 0.78 4.37 -13.77
N ASP A 142 -0.40 4.84 -14.20
CA ASP A 142 -0.79 4.81 -15.61
C ASP A 142 -0.31 6.06 -16.33
N THR A 143 0.61 5.89 -17.28
CA THR A 143 1.18 6.97 -18.08
C THR A 143 0.17 7.67 -19.02
N ASN A 144 -1.00 7.06 -19.24
CA ASN A 144 -2.10 7.67 -19.99
C ASN A 144 -3.03 8.51 -19.11
N THR A 145 -2.88 8.42 -17.79
CA THR A 145 -3.66 9.20 -16.83
C THR A 145 -2.86 10.44 -16.42
N SER A 146 -3.45 11.61 -16.56
CA SER A 146 -2.81 12.85 -16.13
C SER A 146 -2.80 13.00 -14.61
N ALA A 147 -1.89 13.78 -14.07
CA ALA A 147 -1.81 14.07 -12.65
C ALA A 147 -3.10 14.68 -12.07
N LYS A 148 -3.82 15.50 -12.89
CA LYS A 148 -5.13 16.05 -12.51
C LYS A 148 -6.21 14.97 -12.44
N GLU A 149 -6.19 14.02 -13.36
CA GLU A 149 -7.11 12.87 -13.33
C GLU A 149 -6.84 11.97 -12.13
N CYS A 150 -5.58 11.73 -11.78
CA CYS A 150 -5.21 11.00 -10.56
C CYS A 150 -5.82 11.64 -9.30
N PHE A 151 -5.70 12.95 -9.15
CA PHE A 151 -6.35 13.68 -8.07
C PHE A 151 -7.87 13.54 -8.12
N SER A 152 -8.47 13.73 -9.30
CA SER A 152 -9.92 13.62 -9.51
C SER A 152 -10.46 12.22 -9.20
N ASN A 153 -9.71 11.17 -9.54
CA ASN A 153 -10.07 9.78 -9.24
C ASN A 153 -10.23 9.56 -7.73
N VAL A 154 -9.32 10.11 -6.93
CA VAL A 154 -9.42 10.02 -5.48
C VAL A 154 -10.53 10.91 -4.95
N LEU A 155 -10.57 12.17 -5.38
CA LEU A 155 -11.54 13.17 -4.91
C LEU A 155 -13.00 12.72 -5.06
N LYS A 156 -13.33 12.08 -6.18
CA LYS A 156 -14.71 11.70 -6.52
C LYS A 156 -15.17 10.38 -5.89
N ASN A 157 -14.24 9.53 -5.48
CA ASN A 157 -14.57 8.16 -5.08
C ASN A 157 -14.30 7.86 -3.61
N VAL A 158 -13.61 8.74 -2.88
CA VAL A 158 -13.33 8.53 -1.45
C VAL A 158 -14.59 8.68 -0.62
N GLU A 159 -14.85 7.70 0.22
CA GLU A 159 -15.81 7.71 1.29
C GLU A 159 -15.12 7.42 2.64
N ASP A 160 -15.85 7.55 3.75
CA ASP A 160 -15.37 7.10 5.05
C ASP A 160 -15.11 5.59 5.07
N GLY A 161 -13.90 5.22 5.47
CA GLY A 161 -13.40 3.84 5.45
C GLY A 161 -12.69 3.43 4.16
N SER A 162 -12.60 4.29 3.14
CA SER A 162 -11.94 3.98 1.87
C SER A 162 -10.48 3.63 2.04
N ILE A 163 -10.05 2.60 1.30
CA ILE A 163 -8.64 2.23 1.10
C ILE A 163 -8.20 2.78 -0.25
N VAL A 164 -7.38 3.81 -0.23
CA VAL A 164 -6.86 4.47 -1.43
C VAL A 164 -5.49 3.89 -1.76
N VAL A 165 -5.25 3.52 -3.02
CA VAL A 165 -3.93 3.08 -3.48
C VAL A 165 -3.24 4.13 -4.32
N PHE A 166 -2.00 4.44 -3.90
CA PHE A 166 -0.95 5.13 -4.62
C PHE A 166 0.26 4.19 -4.75
N HIS A 167 1.26 4.60 -5.53
CA HIS A 167 2.49 3.83 -5.72
C HIS A 167 3.71 4.72 -5.47
N ASP A 168 4.52 4.39 -4.47
CA ASP A 168 5.79 5.07 -4.20
C ASP A 168 6.91 4.49 -5.08
N SER A 169 6.68 4.58 -6.39
CA SER A 169 7.54 4.03 -7.44
C SER A 169 7.95 5.11 -8.46
N VAL A 170 9.08 4.88 -9.14
CA VAL A 170 9.62 5.82 -10.15
C VAL A 170 8.57 6.16 -11.21
N LYS A 171 7.81 5.15 -11.64
CA LYS A 171 6.80 5.32 -12.69
C LYS A 171 5.63 6.20 -12.26
N ALA A 172 5.23 6.12 -10.99
CA ALA A 172 4.08 6.84 -10.46
C ALA A 172 4.44 8.22 -9.90
N ALA A 173 5.73 8.48 -9.68
CA ALA A 173 6.21 9.62 -8.90
C ALA A 173 5.67 10.97 -9.36
N GLU A 174 5.60 11.24 -10.66
CA GLU A 174 5.11 12.52 -11.19
C GLU A 174 3.64 12.75 -10.84
N ASN A 175 2.78 11.79 -11.16
CA ASN A 175 1.36 11.86 -10.88
C ASN A 175 1.06 11.86 -9.37
N MET A 176 1.73 11.00 -8.63
CA MET A 176 1.58 10.87 -7.18
C MET A 176 2.00 12.16 -6.47
N LYS A 177 3.15 12.74 -6.82
CA LYS A 177 3.64 14.01 -6.23
C LYS A 177 2.71 15.19 -6.50
N TYR A 178 1.97 15.19 -7.60
CA TYR A 178 0.94 16.19 -7.84
C TYR A 178 -0.34 15.93 -7.04
N ALA A 179 -0.81 14.68 -7.00
CA ALA A 179 -2.11 14.33 -6.45
C ALA A 179 -2.13 14.24 -4.92
N LEU A 180 -1.12 13.61 -4.31
CA LEU A 180 -1.09 13.30 -2.87
C LEU A 180 -1.23 14.54 -1.98
N PRO A 181 -0.47 15.64 -2.16
CA PRO A 181 -0.61 16.83 -1.31
C PRO A 181 -2.02 17.43 -1.37
N LYS A 182 -2.63 17.41 -2.57
CA LYS A 182 -3.98 17.94 -2.79
C LYS A 182 -5.06 17.07 -2.15
N VAL A 183 -4.87 15.74 -2.18
CA VAL A 183 -5.73 14.77 -1.48
C VAL A 183 -5.66 15.00 0.03
N LEU A 184 -4.45 15.08 0.58
CA LEU A 184 -4.23 15.32 2.00
C LEU A 184 -4.88 16.64 2.44
N ALA A 185 -4.59 17.75 1.72
CA ALA A 185 -5.14 19.06 2.05
C ALA A 185 -6.67 19.12 1.95
N HIS A 186 -7.24 18.55 0.88
CA HIS A 186 -8.69 18.55 0.68
C HIS A 186 -9.42 17.81 1.77
N PHE A 187 -9.06 16.55 2.01
CA PHE A 187 -9.78 15.70 2.97
C PHE A 187 -9.51 16.08 4.43
N SER A 188 -8.33 16.63 4.76
CA SER A 188 -8.11 17.24 6.08
C SER A 188 -9.08 18.40 6.34
N LYS A 189 -9.31 19.26 5.34
CA LYS A 189 -10.27 20.36 5.42
C LYS A 189 -11.71 19.88 5.58
N GLU A 190 -12.06 18.73 4.98
CA GLU A 190 -13.36 18.08 5.11
C GLU A 190 -13.52 17.27 6.43
N GLY A 191 -12.53 17.33 7.33
CA GLY A 191 -12.56 16.69 8.65
C GLY A 191 -12.20 15.22 8.65
N PHE A 192 -11.61 14.70 7.57
CA PHE A 192 -11.08 13.34 7.57
C PHE A 192 -9.74 13.26 8.29
N VAL A 193 -9.49 12.09 8.88
CA VAL A 193 -8.17 11.70 9.39
C VAL A 193 -7.61 10.56 8.54
N PHE A 194 -6.27 10.48 8.49
CA PHE A 194 -5.57 9.45 7.74
C PHE A 194 -4.95 8.45 8.72
N LYS A 195 -5.38 7.19 8.64
CA LYS A 195 -4.91 6.14 9.54
C LYS A 195 -4.24 5.01 8.76
N LYS A 196 -3.29 4.34 9.39
CA LYS A 196 -2.77 3.06 8.91
C LYS A 196 -3.79 1.95 9.11
N LEU A 197 -3.73 0.91 8.28
CA LEU A 197 -4.55 -0.28 8.45
C LEU A 197 -4.15 -1.02 9.74
N ASN A 198 -5.10 -1.20 10.62
CA ASN A 198 -4.94 -1.87 11.90
C ASN A 198 -5.90 -3.08 11.92
N ILE A 199 -5.57 -4.11 11.17
CA ILE A 199 -6.44 -5.26 10.85
C ILE A 199 -5.74 -6.58 11.13
#